data_d11a1a369ef110e258ea3637bb982c03
#
_entry.id   d11a1a369ef110e258ea3637bb982c03
#
_cell.length_a   1.000
_cell.length_b   1.000
_cell.length_c   1.000
_cell.angle_alpha   90.00
_cell.angle_beta   90.00
_cell.angle_gamma   90.00
#
_symmetry.space_group_name_H-M   'P 1'
#
loop_
_entity.id
_entity.type
_entity.pdbx_description
1 polymer ?
#
loop_
_entity_poly.entity_id
_entity_poly.type
_entity_poly.pdbx_seq_one_letter_code
_entity_poly.pdbx_strand_id
1 'polypeptide(L)'
;MPTHLNLRYAEIESLWPGVEALQGLADEYGIKDVFQDAGGKMLQLAIATGLDLVPGRTGPDARDRIGNLYEVKTVDMAGKKSGGFTTNHHMTKDTIARYRNRRWVFATYDRITLMEAYLVEAEDLEPIFRKWEHDLRVKDHLNNPKIPVDFVREIGTPMYLKDVPPPWAVRATTGVTENDISSGVSA
;
A
#
# COMPACT_ATOMS: atom_id res chain seq x y z
N MET A 1 27.73 15.53 -34.02
CA MET A 1 26.33 15.96 -33.82
C MET A 1 25.49 14.72 -33.58
N PRO A 2 24.74 14.57 -32.44
CA PRO A 2 23.84 13.46 -32.32
C PRO A 2 22.71 13.63 -33.34
N THR A 3 22.63 12.72 -34.29
CA THR A 3 21.78 12.81 -35.49
C THR A 3 20.33 12.41 -35.23
N HIS A 4 19.96 12.04 -33.99
CA HIS A 4 18.60 11.68 -33.60
C HIS A 4 18.28 12.24 -32.22
N LEU A 5 17.90 13.51 -32.15
CA LEU A 5 17.16 14.02 -31.00
C LEU A 5 15.83 13.25 -30.94
N ASN A 6 15.63 12.50 -29.85
CA ASN A 6 14.34 11.91 -29.60
C ASN A 6 13.34 13.07 -29.49
N LEU A 7 12.34 13.11 -30.38
CA LEU A 7 11.34 14.18 -30.41
C LEU A 7 10.53 14.28 -29.11
N ARG A 8 10.58 13.23 -28.25
CA ARG A 8 9.94 13.22 -26.97
C ARG A 8 10.83 13.69 -25.80
N TYR A 9 12.04 14.18 -26.09
CA TYR A 9 12.95 14.69 -25.06
C TYR A 9 12.30 15.85 -24.25
N ALA A 10 11.74 16.83 -24.97
CA ALA A 10 11.06 17.94 -24.32
C ALA A 10 9.83 17.53 -23.51
N GLU A 11 9.14 16.48 -23.92
CA GLU A 11 8.00 15.92 -23.19
C GLU A 11 8.45 15.30 -21.83
N ILE A 12 9.49 14.46 -21.84
CA ILE A 12 10.00 13.87 -20.59
C ILE A 12 10.59 14.92 -19.65
N GLU A 13 11.33 15.90 -20.19
CA GLU A 13 11.88 17.00 -19.40
C GLU A 13 10.78 17.83 -18.70
N SER A 14 9.65 18.03 -19.36
CA SER A 14 8.51 18.75 -18.76
C SER A 14 7.81 17.98 -17.64
N LEU A 15 7.88 16.65 -17.64
CA LEU A 15 7.28 15.78 -16.63
C LEU A 15 8.20 15.52 -15.44
N TRP A 16 9.53 15.60 -15.65
CA TRP A 16 10.51 15.19 -14.65
C TRP A 16 10.46 15.97 -13.33
N PRO A 17 10.19 17.28 -13.29
CA PRO A 17 10.04 18.01 -12.02
C PRO A 17 8.93 17.44 -11.11
N GLY A 18 7.85 16.89 -11.71
CA GLY A 18 6.80 16.18 -10.97
C GLY A 18 7.30 14.87 -10.35
N VAL A 19 8.19 14.16 -11.04
CA VAL A 19 8.82 12.95 -10.53
C VAL A 19 9.80 13.27 -9.39
N GLU A 20 10.58 14.36 -9.51
CA GLU A 20 11.48 14.82 -8.45
C GLU A 20 10.70 15.26 -7.21
N ALA A 21 9.59 15.96 -7.38
CA ALA A 21 8.71 16.32 -6.27
C ALA A 21 8.12 15.07 -5.60
N LEU A 22 7.71 14.05 -6.38
CA LEU A 22 7.26 12.77 -5.85
C LEU A 22 8.37 12.05 -5.07
N GLN A 23 9.61 12.08 -5.57
CA GLN A 23 10.76 11.51 -4.87
C GLN A 23 11.02 12.26 -3.55
N GLY A 24 10.97 13.60 -3.54
CA GLY A 24 11.11 14.37 -2.31
C GLY A 24 10.11 13.97 -1.23
N LEU A 25 8.85 13.76 -1.61
CA LEU A 25 7.84 13.22 -0.69
C LEU A 25 8.15 11.79 -0.24
N ALA A 26 8.66 10.96 -1.13
CA ALA A 26 9.03 9.57 -0.84
C ALA A 26 10.20 9.46 0.14
N ASP A 27 11.15 10.39 0.10
CA ASP A 27 12.29 10.46 1.02
C ASP A 27 11.82 10.66 2.48
N GLU A 28 10.75 11.42 2.71
CA GLU A 28 10.13 11.60 4.04
C GLU A 28 9.60 10.27 4.63
N TYR A 29 9.24 9.33 3.75
CA TYR A 29 8.77 7.99 4.11
C TYR A 29 9.86 6.92 4.05
N GLY A 30 11.13 7.33 3.87
CA GLY A 30 12.28 6.42 3.80
C GLY A 30 12.38 5.61 2.51
N ILE A 31 11.67 5.99 1.46
CA ILE A 31 11.67 5.36 0.13
C ILE A 31 12.77 6.03 -0.72
N LYS A 32 13.87 5.33 -0.94
CA LYS A 32 15.04 5.86 -1.66
C LYS A 32 14.82 6.06 -3.16
N ASP A 33 13.93 5.30 -3.76
CA ASP A 33 13.65 5.35 -5.19
C ASP A 33 12.20 4.92 -5.45
N VAL A 34 11.36 5.85 -5.94
CA VAL A 34 9.93 5.60 -6.20
C VAL A 34 9.71 4.55 -7.29
N PHE A 35 10.69 4.27 -8.12
CA PHE A 35 10.60 3.29 -9.20
C PHE A 35 11.05 1.89 -8.77
N GLN A 36 11.77 1.76 -7.66
CA GLN A 36 12.24 0.47 -7.15
C GLN A 36 11.30 -0.11 -6.09
N ASP A 37 11.28 -1.45 -5.98
CA ASP A 37 10.57 -2.21 -4.95
C ASP A 37 9.12 -1.75 -4.71
N ALA A 38 8.45 -1.32 -5.78
CA ALA A 38 7.11 -0.74 -5.73
C ALA A 38 7.02 0.57 -4.90
N GLY A 39 8.11 1.33 -4.77
CA GLY A 39 8.21 2.50 -3.90
C GLY A 39 7.05 3.49 -4.04
N GLY A 40 6.71 3.90 -5.27
CA GLY A 40 5.58 4.82 -5.51
C GLY A 40 4.21 4.24 -5.12
N LYS A 41 4.01 2.93 -5.22
CA LYS A 41 2.79 2.25 -4.74
C LYS A 41 2.73 2.23 -3.21
N MET A 42 3.84 1.91 -2.57
CA MET A 42 3.94 1.91 -1.11
C MET A 42 3.76 3.31 -0.53
N LEU A 43 4.28 4.35 -1.17
CA LEU A 43 4.06 5.73 -0.79
C LEU A 43 2.56 6.10 -0.83
N GLN A 44 1.87 5.81 -1.94
CA GLN A 44 0.43 6.04 -2.05
C GLN A 44 -0.33 5.34 -0.93
N LEU A 45 -0.01 4.06 -0.67
CA LEU A 45 -0.66 3.27 0.37
C LEU A 45 -0.42 3.88 1.76
N ALA A 46 0.81 4.20 2.10
CA ALA A 46 1.18 4.79 3.39
C ALA A 46 0.41 6.08 3.66
N ILE A 47 0.39 7.00 2.69
CA ILE A 47 -0.34 8.27 2.80
C ILE A 47 -1.85 8.02 2.89
N ALA A 48 -2.41 7.16 2.04
CA ALA A 48 -3.85 6.89 2.00
C ALA A 48 -4.37 6.21 3.28
N THR A 49 -3.56 5.39 3.93
CA THR A 49 -3.94 4.63 5.13
C THR A 49 -3.45 5.25 6.44
N GLY A 50 -2.54 6.24 6.37
CA GLY A 50 -1.92 6.84 7.55
C GLY A 50 -0.94 5.92 8.27
N LEU A 51 -0.37 4.95 7.57
CA LEU A 51 0.64 4.03 8.09
C LEU A 51 2.05 4.55 7.83
N ASP A 52 2.96 4.32 8.77
CA ASP A 52 4.39 4.51 8.58
C ASP A 52 5.01 3.24 7.98
N LEU A 53 5.84 3.38 6.95
CA LEU A 53 6.59 2.27 6.39
C LEU A 53 7.73 1.86 7.31
N VAL A 54 7.96 0.56 7.44
CA VAL A 54 9.09 0.02 8.22
C VAL A 54 10.19 -0.38 7.24
N PRO A 55 11.36 0.26 7.29
CA PRO A 55 12.47 -0.09 6.41
C PRO A 55 13.00 -1.50 6.67
N GLY A 56 13.31 -2.22 5.62
CA GLY A 56 13.96 -3.52 5.69
C GLY A 56 13.31 -4.58 4.82
N ARG A 57 14.04 -5.70 4.62
CA ARG A 57 13.54 -6.85 3.82
C ARG A 57 12.95 -7.97 4.67
N THR A 58 13.15 -7.91 5.97
CA THR A 58 12.66 -8.90 6.94
C THR A 58 11.92 -8.19 8.06
N GLY A 59 10.75 -8.68 8.41
CA GLY A 59 9.96 -8.06 9.46
C GLY A 59 8.59 -7.60 8.95
N PRO A 60 7.90 -6.72 9.69
CA PRO A 60 6.68 -6.07 9.23
C PRO A 60 6.97 -5.05 8.14
N ASP A 61 6.02 -4.82 7.25
CA ASP A 61 6.16 -3.85 6.17
C ASP A 61 5.74 -2.42 6.60
N ALA A 62 4.82 -2.32 7.57
CA ALA A 62 4.31 -1.05 8.06
C ALA A 62 3.92 -1.10 9.55
N ARG A 63 3.69 0.08 10.15
CA ARG A 63 3.17 0.25 11.50
C ARG A 63 2.20 1.43 11.57
N ASP A 64 1.29 1.41 12.53
CA ASP A 64 0.48 2.57 12.87
C ASP A 64 1.11 3.43 13.98
N ARG A 65 0.46 4.54 14.31
CA ARG A 65 0.94 5.50 15.33
C ARG A 65 0.98 4.94 16.75
N ILE A 66 0.25 3.87 17.03
CA ILE A 66 0.24 3.20 18.35
C ILE A 66 1.11 1.96 18.39
N GLY A 67 1.82 1.67 17.27
CA GLY A 67 2.86 0.64 17.21
C GLY A 67 2.37 -0.73 16.74
N ASN A 68 1.12 -0.91 16.30
CA ASN A 68 0.69 -2.14 15.66
C ASN A 68 1.47 -2.37 14.38
N LEU A 69 1.84 -3.62 14.13
CA LEU A 69 2.65 -4.04 13.00
C LEU A 69 1.80 -4.70 11.92
N TYR A 70 2.08 -4.36 10.67
CA TYR A 70 1.31 -4.80 9.51
C TYR A 70 2.18 -5.53 8.49
N GLU A 71 1.64 -6.59 7.95
CA GLU A 71 2.10 -7.22 6.71
C GLU A 71 1.33 -6.60 5.56
N VAL A 72 2.02 -6.12 4.53
CA VAL A 72 1.39 -5.48 3.37
C VAL A 72 1.48 -6.39 2.15
N LYS A 73 0.37 -6.56 1.46
CA LYS A 73 0.35 -7.27 0.18
C LYS A 73 -0.37 -6.44 -0.87
N THR A 74 0.26 -6.31 -2.02
CA THR A 74 -0.28 -5.55 -3.14
C THR A 74 -0.51 -6.43 -4.34
N VAL A 75 -1.51 -6.10 -5.15
CA VAL A 75 -1.79 -6.75 -6.43
C VAL A 75 -2.19 -5.71 -7.47
N ASP A 76 -1.65 -5.87 -8.70
CA ASP A 76 -2.05 -5.08 -9.86
C ASP A 76 -3.20 -5.80 -10.59
N MET A 77 -4.35 -5.16 -10.67
CA MET A 77 -5.56 -5.70 -11.30
C MET A 77 -5.59 -5.49 -12.83
N ALA A 78 -4.72 -4.63 -13.37
CA ALA A 78 -4.61 -4.43 -14.83
C ALA A 78 -4.08 -5.67 -15.57
N GLY A 79 -3.38 -6.57 -14.86
CA GLY A 79 -2.88 -7.82 -15.42
C GLY A 79 -3.93 -8.94 -15.38
N LYS A 80 -4.23 -9.55 -16.52
CA LYS A 80 -5.23 -10.64 -16.66
C LYS A 80 -4.97 -11.90 -15.81
N LYS A 81 -3.91 -11.97 -15.02
CA LYS A 81 -3.50 -13.15 -14.22
C LYS A 81 -3.56 -12.95 -12.72
N SER A 82 -3.94 -11.79 -12.22
CA SER A 82 -3.94 -11.50 -10.78
C SER A 82 -5.19 -12.04 -10.10
N GLY A 83 -5.25 -13.37 -9.92
CA GLY A 83 -6.34 -14.00 -9.15
C GLY A 83 -6.23 -13.83 -7.63
N GLY A 84 -5.22 -13.09 -7.12
CA GLY A 84 -5.02 -12.91 -5.68
C GLY A 84 -3.66 -12.35 -5.30
N PHE A 85 -3.53 -12.00 -4.04
CA PHE A 85 -2.31 -11.48 -3.43
C PHE A 85 -1.29 -12.59 -3.24
N THR A 86 -0.12 -12.43 -3.81
CA THR A 86 1.01 -13.34 -3.58
C THR A 86 1.63 -13.05 -2.21
N THR A 87 1.86 -14.08 -1.41
CA THR A 87 2.35 -13.89 -0.04
C THR A 87 3.85 -14.09 0.12
N ASN A 88 4.37 -15.29 -0.11
CA ASN A 88 5.78 -15.60 0.08
C ASN A 88 6.24 -16.63 -0.94
N HIS A 89 7.48 -16.48 -1.46
CA HIS A 89 8.07 -17.42 -2.40
C HIS A 89 8.28 -18.82 -1.79
N HIS A 90 8.50 -18.89 -0.49
CA HIS A 90 8.85 -20.12 0.22
C HIS A 90 8.05 -20.16 1.54
N MET A 91 6.75 -20.44 1.43
CA MET A 91 5.86 -20.53 2.58
C MET A 91 6.13 -21.83 3.35
N THR A 92 6.44 -21.70 4.61
CA THR A 92 6.66 -22.79 5.57
C THR A 92 5.71 -22.65 6.77
N LYS A 93 5.67 -23.66 7.64
CA LYS A 93 4.89 -23.59 8.89
C LYS A 93 5.33 -22.45 9.79
N ASP A 94 6.64 -22.18 9.88
CA ASP A 94 7.18 -21.06 10.68
C ASP A 94 6.76 -19.70 10.10
N THR A 95 6.68 -19.61 8.77
CA THR A 95 6.17 -18.38 8.11
C THR A 95 4.69 -18.18 8.44
N ILE A 96 3.87 -19.21 8.39
CA ILE A 96 2.45 -19.15 8.75
C ILE A 96 2.29 -18.76 10.22
N ALA A 97 3.09 -19.35 11.13
CA ALA A 97 3.06 -18.99 12.54
C ALA A 97 3.35 -17.49 12.79
N ARG A 98 4.34 -16.93 12.07
CA ARG A 98 4.61 -15.47 12.12
C ARG A 98 3.46 -14.64 11.57
N TYR A 99 2.82 -15.09 10.50
CA TYR A 99 1.71 -14.42 9.85
C TYR A 99 0.45 -14.33 10.74
N ARG A 100 0.22 -15.31 11.59
CA ARG A 100 -0.87 -15.30 12.59
C ARG A 100 -0.72 -14.22 13.66
N ASN A 101 0.48 -13.68 13.84
CA ASN A 101 0.76 -12.65 14.85
C ASN A 101 0.82 -11.24 14.26
N ARG A 102 0.25 -11.01 13.07
CA ARG A 102 0.29 -9.72 12.39
C ARG A 102 -1.07 -9.34 11.86
N ARG A 103 -1.33 -8.06 11.83
CA ARG A 103 -2.39 -7.47 11.03
C ARG A 103 -1.96 -7.40 9.58
N TRP A 104 -2.92 -7.37 8.67
CA TRP A 104 -2.66 -7.37 7.25
C TRP A 104 -3.29 -6.19 6.58
N VAL A 105 -2.58 -5.60 5.64
CA VAL A 105 -3.12 -4.63 4.69
C VAL A 105 -2.99 -5.19 3.29
N PHE A 106 -4.12 -5.29 2.62
CA PHE A 106 -4.21 -5.74 1.24
C PHE A 106 -4.61 -4.57 0.36
N ALA A 107 -3.82 -4.27 -0.68
CA ALA A 107 -4.09 -3.16 -1.57
C ALA A 107 -4.14 -3.59 -3.03
N THR A 108 -5.18 -3.17 -3.74
CA THR A 108 -5.31 -3.36 -5.18
C THR A 108 -4.91 -2.10 -5.93
N TYR A 109 -4.28 -2.30 -7.07
CA TYR A 109 -3.86 -1.23 -7.97
C TYR A 109 -4.38 -1.47 -9.37
N ASP A 110 -4.68 -0.39 -10.09
CA ASP A 110 -4.71 -0.40 -11.55
C ASP A 110 -3.42 0.26 -12.03
N ARG A 111 -2.47 -0.57 -12.48
CA ARG A 111 -1.10 -0.17 -12.82
C ARG A 111 -0.40 0.51 -11.64
N ILE A 112 -0.30 1.85 -11.66
CA ILE A 112 0.34 2.65 -10.62
C ILE A 112 -0.65 3.31 -9.66
N THR A 113 -1.95 3.22 -9.91
CA THR A 113 -2.99 3.91 -9.14
C THR A 113 -3.55 3.00 -8.07
N LEU A 114 -3.51 3.43 -6.81
CA LEU A 114 -4.17 2.75 -5.69
C LEU A 114 -5.69 2.80 -5.88
N MET A 115 -6.34 1.65 -5.86
CA MET A 115 -7.78 1.49 -6.02
C MET A 115 -8.49 1.25 -4.69
N GLU A 116 -7.99 0.28 -3.93
CA GLU A 116 -8.60 -0.16 -2.67
C GLU A 116 -7.51 -0.57 -1.69
N ALA A 117 -7.74 -0.38 -0.40
CA ALA A 117 -6.94 -0.96 0.68
C ALA A 117 -7.87 -1.46 1.79
N TYR A 118 -7.61 -2.67 2.28
CA TYR A 118 -8.37 -3.35 3.32
C TYR A 118 -7.47 -3.76 4.47
N LEU A 119 -7.93 -3.49 5.68
CA LEU A 119 -7.41 -4.11 6.90
C LEU A 119 -8.05 -5.48 7.09
N VAL A 120 -7.24 -6.49 7.36
CA VAL A 120 -7.69 -7.85 7.70
C VAL A 120 -6.95 -8.31 8.95
N GLU A 121 -7.67 -8.79 9.92
CA GLU A 121 -7.07 -9.39 11.12
C GLU A 121 -6.59 -10.82 10.79
N ALA A 122 -5.57 -11.28 11.49
CA ALA A 122 -4.99 -12.61 11.21
C ALA A 122 -5.98 -13.75 11.44
N GLU A 123 -6.91 -13.57 12.38
CA GLU A 123 -7.96 -14.52 12.71
C GLU A 123 -8.90 -14.78 11.53
N ASP A 124 -9.18 -13.74 10.73
CA ASP A 124 -10.03 -13.84 9.54
C ASP A 124 -9.34 -14.60 8.39
N LEU A 125 -8.00 -14.68 8.41
CA LEU A 125 -7.21 -15.46 7.47
C LEU A 125 -7.02 -16.94 7.89
N GLU A 126 -7.52 -17.34 9.04
CA GLU A 126 -7.32 -18.70 9.57
C GLU A 126 -7.79 -19.81 8.62
N PRO A 127 -8.89 -19.69 7.85
CA PRO A 127 -9.24 -20.68 6.85
C PRO A 127 -8.16 -20.89 5.78
N ILE A 128 -7.47 -19.81 5.39
CA ILE A 128 -6.37 -19.85 4.43
C ILE A 128 -5.12 -20.49 5.07
N PHE A 129 -4.78 -20.09 6.30
CA PHE A 129 -3.64 -20.65 7.01
C PHE A 129 -3.78 -22.15 7.25
N ARG A 130 -4.96 -22.62 7.67
CA ARG A 130 -5.24 -24.08 7.82
C ARG A 130 -5.11 -24.85 6.53
N LYS A 131 -5.59 -24.29 5.42
CA LYS A 131 -5.41 -24.89 4.09
C LYS A 131 -3.94 -25.03 3.76
N TRP A 132 -3.13 -23.98 3.95
CA TRP A 132 -1.70 -24.04 3.67
C TRP A 132 -0.96 -25.03 4.59
N GLU A 133 -1.31 -25.08 5.87
CA GLU A 133 -0.74 -26.09 6.80
C GLU A 133 -1.11 -27.52 6.40
N HIS A 134 -2.34 -27.73 5.89
CA HIS A 134 -2.73 -29.00 5.35
C HIS A 134 -1.86 -29.39 4.14
N ASP A 135 -1.68 -28.47 3.20
CA ASP A 135 -0.86 -28.69 2.00
C ASP A 135 0.62 -28.96 2.36
N LEU A 136 1.12 -28.35 3.44
CA LEU A 136 2.46 -28.55 3.98
C LEU A 136 2.66 -29.90 4.71
N ARG A 137 1.64 -30.74 4.81
CA ARG A 137 1.82 -32.14 5.31
C ARG A 137 2.50 -33.04 4.30
N VAL A 138 2.37 -32.70 3.02
CA VAL A 138 2.91 -33.49 1.88
C VAL A 138 3.91 -32.70 1.04
N LYS A 139 4.21 -31.45 1.42
CA LYS A 139 5.17 -30.57 0.74
C LYS A 139 6.07 -29.93 1.77
N ASP A 140 7.35 -29.76 1.44
CA ASP A 140 8.30 -29.06 2.31
C ASP A 140 7.99 -27.56 2.40
N HIS A 141 7.46 -26.98 1.33
CA HIS A 141 7.06 -25.57 1.25
C HIS A 141 5.97 -25.39 0.19
N LEU A 142 5.26 -24.25 0.27
CA LEU A 142 4.36 -23.79 -0.79
C LEU A 142 5.03 -22.63 -1.53
N ASN A 143 4.98 -22.70 -2.85
CA ASN A 143 5.57 -21.69 -3.70
C ASN A 143 4.50 -20.64 -4.07
N ASN A 144 4.68 -19.42 -3.60
CA ASN A 144 3.79 -18.28 -3.88
C ASN A 144 2.29 -18.56 -3.66
N PRO A 145 1.86 -19.09 -2.50
CA PRO A 145 0.45 -19.27 -2.24
C PRO A 145 -0.26 -17.91 -2.26
N LYS A 146 -1.50 -17.90 -2.76
CA LYS A 146 -2.25 -16.67 -2.95
C LYS A 146 -3.45 -16.59 -2.02
N ILE A 147 -3.77 -15.36 -1.63
CA ILE A 147 -5.03 -15.00 -0.96
C ILE A 147 -5.93 -14.35 -2.02
N PRO A 148 -7.13 -14.88 -2.30
CA PRO A 148 -8.03 -14.32 -3.32
C PRO A 148 -8.44 -12.88 -3.01
N VAL A 149 -8.53 -12.03 -4.03
CA VAL A 149 -8.97 -10.64 -3.87
C VAL A 149 -10.39 -10.56 -3.32
N ASP A 150 -11.30 -11.35 -3.90
CA ASP A 150 -12.71 -11.32 -3.48
C ASP A 150 -12.90 -11.80 -2.03
N PHE A 151 -12.10 -12.75 -1.57
CA PHE A 151 -12.08 -13.16 -0.17
C PHE A 151 -11.66 -11.99 0.75
N VAL A 152 -10.62 -11.24 0.37
CA VAL A 152 -10.19 -10.06 1.14
C VAL A 152 -11.28 -8.98 1.16
N ARG A 153 -11.98 -8.75 0.05
CA ARG A 153 -13.09 -7.79 -0.01
C ARG A 153 -14.27 -8.19 0.88
N GLU A 154 -14.52 -9.50 1.01
CA GLU A 154 -15.59 -10.04 1.85
C GLU A 154 -15.32 -9.86 3.35
N ILE A 155 -14.08 -10.16 3.80
CA ILE A 155 -13.75 -10.17 5.23
C ILE A 155 -13.09 -8.88 5.72
N GLY A 156 -12.52 -8.07 4.82
CA GLY A 156 -11.68 -6.93 5.16
C GLY A 156 -12.48 -5.67 5.51
N THR A 157 -11.93 -4.88 6.43
CA THR A 157 -12.42 -3.54 6.72
C THR A 157 -11.78 -2.54 5.76
N PRO A 158 -12.56 -1.78 4.96
CA PRO A 158 -11.99 -0.79 4.05
C PRO A 158 -11.21 0.30 4.79
N MET A 159 -9.95 0.52 4.41
CA MET A 159 -9.11 1.63 4.86
C MET A 159 -9.10 2.76 3.83
N TYR A 160 -9.15 2.40 2.56
CA TYR A 160 -9.16 3.32 1.44
C TYR A 160 -9.95 2.75 0.26
N LEU A 161 -10.78 3.59 -0.36
CA LEU A 161 -11.46 3.33 -1.63
C LEU A 161 -11.26 4.56 -2.51
N LYS A 162 -10.81 4.39 -3.75
CA LYS A 162 -10.37 5.49 -4.62
C LYS A 162 -11.36 6.64 -4.76
N ASP A 163 -12.64 6.33 -4.91
CA ASP A 163 -13.69 7.33 -5.15
C ASP A 163 -14.38 7.79 -3.85
N VAL A 164 -13.86 7.35 -2.69
CA VAL A 164 -14.35 7.72 -1.37
C VAL A 164 -13.23 8.46 -0.64
N PRO A 165 -13.36 9.77 -0.37
CA PRO A 165 -12.33 10.49 0.36
C PRO A 165 -12.14 9.86 1.74
N PRO A 166 -10.89 9.64 2.17
CA PRO A 166 -10.63 9.09 3.50
C PRO A 166 -11.13 10.06 4.58
N PRO A 167 -11.57 9.56 5.74
CA PRO A 167 -12.21 10.37 6.79
C PRO A 167 -11.38 11.58 7.26
N TRP A 168 -10.06 11.50 7.13
CA TRP A 168 -9.15 12.59 7.51
C TRP A 168 -9.01 13.66 6.40
N ALA A 169 -9.27 13.35 5.12
CA ALA A 169 -9.19 14.31 4.01
C ALA A 169 -10.36 15.29 4.02
N VAL A 170 -11.51 14.90 4.56
CA VAL A 170 -12.71 15.76 4.66
C VAL A 170 -12.48 16.97 5.60
N ARG A 171 -11.59 16.84 6.59
CA ARG A 171 -11.26 17.95 7.50
C ARG A 171 -10.35 19.02 6.88
N ALA A 172 -9.60 18.70 5.86
CA ALA A 172 -8.70 19.66 5.20
C ALA A 172 -9.44 20.62 4.26
N THR A 173 -10.63 20.28 3.78
CA THR A 173 -11.45 21.12 2.89
C THR A 173 -12.41 22.04 3.62
N THR A 174 -12.62 21.87 4.93
CA THR A 174 -13.39 22.80 5.78
C THR A 174 -12.47 23.80 6.50
N GLY A 175 -11.43 24.27 5.82
CA GLY A 175 -10.53 25.32 6.32
C GLY A 175 -11.32 26.61 6.53
N VAL A 176 -11.58 26.92 7.78
CA VAL A 176 -11.96 28.28 8.26
C VAL A 176 -10.92 29.24 7.69
N THR A 177 -11.34 30.10 6.79
CA THR A 177 -10.54 31.25 6.37
C THR A 177 -10.36 32.14 7.59
N GLU A 178 -9.11 32.47 7.95
CA GLU A 178 -8.70 33.36 9.05
C GLU A 178 -9.16 34.84 8.88
N ASN A 179 -10.24 35.09 8.19
CA ASN A 179 -10.71 36.45 7.94
C ASN A 179 -11.92 36.93 8.77
N ASP A 180 -12.39 36.15 9.75
CA ASP A 180 -13.56 36.54 10.55
C ASP A 180 -13.24 37.04 11.98
N ILE A 181 -11.96 37.37 12.30
CA ILE A 181 -11.60 37.89 13.63
C ILE A 181 -11.11 39.36 13.58
N SER A 182 -11.66 40.20 12.70
CA SER A 182 -11.30 41.62 12.73
C SER A 182 -12.45 42.57 12.51
N SER A 183 -13.59 42.34 13.16
CA SER A 183 -14.63 43.39 13.24
C SER A 183 -15.44 43.26 14.53
N GLY A 184 -14.89 43.77 15.62
CA GLY A 184 -15.66 43.77 16.88
C GLY A 184 -14.94 44.42 18.05
N VAL A 185 -14.27 45.58 17.83
CA VAL A 185 -13.95 46.50 18.93
C VAL A 185 -14.13 47.92 18.44
N SER A 186 -15.29 48.50 18.69
CA SER A 186 -15.51 49.95 18.85
C SER A 186 -16.88 50.17 19.46
N ALA A 187 -16.93 50.46 20.72
CA ALA A 187 -17.74 51.46 21.42
C ALA A 187 -17.68 51.15 22.92
#